data_5df0d0481318753da79217de3df5f41f
#
_entry.id   5df0d0481318753da79217de3df5f41f
#
_cell.length_a   1.000
_cell.length_b   1.000
_cell.length_c   1.000
_cell.angle_alpha   90.00
_cell.angle_beta   90.00
_cell.angle_gamma   90.00
#
_symmetry.space_group_name_H-M   'P 1'
#
loop_
_entity.id
_entity.type
_entity.pdbx_description
1 polymer ?
#
loop_
_entity_poly.entity_id
_entity_poly.type
_entity_poly.pdbx_seq_one_letter_code
_entity_poly.pdbx_strand_id
1 'polypeptide(L)'
;IAENIAKELKHPYVGTEHLLLGLRKVYSGVAGQGLAHNGVQGENIEKVIEELISPNGVLGLSGHPEYSPRLEYILGEGKTEALRFREEEIGTEHLLLALLGDVDCVAMRILLTLNMNPQKILRDILSVLGVDPKEYQEEVSAVSNKKKADILEQYGVDLTQKAAEGKLDPVIGRKSEISRLMQILS
;
A
#
# COMPACT_ATOMS: atom_id res chain seq x y z
N ILE A 1 14.20 3.83 13.71
CA ILE A 1 14.63 4.93 12.80
C ILE A 1 13.42 5.78 12.43
N ALA A 2 12.35 5.23 11.82
CA ALA A 2 11.18 6.00 11.40
C ALA A 2 10.53 6.80 12.55
N GLU A 3 10.41 6.22 13.74
CA GLU A 3 9.91 6.91 14.94
C GLU A 3 10.78 8.12 15.34
N ASN A 4 12.10 7.96 15.27
CA ASN A 4 13.03 9.06 15.58
C ASN A 4 12.88 10.18 14.56
N ILE A 5 12.74 9.85 13.28
CA ILE A 5 12.49 10.82 12.21
C ILE A 5 11.19 11.59 12.49
N ALA A 6 10.10 10.90 12.83
CA ALA A 6 8.83 11.56 13.16
C ALA A 6 8.96 12.52 14.36
N LYS A 7 9.74 12.10 15.38
CA LYS A 7 10.04 12.97 16.55
C LYS A 7 10.87 14.20 16.17
N GLU A 8 11.92 14.02 15.34
CA GLU A 8 12.78 15.11 14.85
C GLU A 8 11.97 16.14 14.05
N LEU A 9 11.05 15.64 13.21
CA LEU A 9 10.16 16.47 12.40
C LEU A 9 8.95 17.01 13.21
N LYS A 10 8.83 16.65 14.49
CA LYS A 10 7.72 17.05 15.38
C LYS A 10 6.34 16.63 14.85
N HIS A 11 6.27 15.48 14.21
CA HIS A 11 5.01 14.90 13.74
C HIS A 11 4.35 14.09 14.86
N PRO A 12 3.00 14.17 15.01
CA PRO A 12 2.27 13.47 16.07
C PRO A 12 2.13 11.97 15.81
N TYR A 13 2.44 11.52 14.60
CA TYR A 13 2.32 10.13 14.17
C TYR A 13 3.52 9.70 13.32
N VAL A 14 3.73 8.38 13.21
CA VAL A 14 4.66 7.79 12.25
C VAL A 14 3.86 7.33 11.03
N GLY A 15 4.14 7.90 9.87
CA GLY A 15 3.49 7.53 8.61
C GLY A 15 4.44 6.82 7.64
N THR A 16 3.92 6.52 6.45
CA THR A 16 4.67 5.83 5.38
C THR A 16 5.83 6.66 4.85
N GLU A 17 5.75 7.98 4.93
CA GLU A 17 6.81 8.94 4.61
C GLU A 17 8.03 8.78 5.51
N HIS A 18 7.80 8.60 6.82
CA HIS A 18 8.87 8.35 7.79
C HIS A 18 9.51 6.98 7.58
N LEU A 19 8.70 5.98 7.19
CA LEU A 19 9.21 4.67 6.81
C LEU A 19 10.10 4.76 5.57
N LEU A 20 9.68 5.45 4.51
CA LEU A 20 10.47 5.64 3.29
C LEU A 20 11.82 6.29 3.59
N LEU A 21 11.82 7.39 4.38
CA LEU A 21 13.04 8.06 4.78
C LEU A 21 13.91 7.17 5.68
N GLY A 22 13.29 6.42 6.59
CA GLY A 22 13.95 5.43 7.43
C GLY A 22 14.66 4.37 6.61
N LEU A 23 13.98 3.77 5.63
CA LEU A 23 14.55 2.78 4.71
C LEU A 23 15.73 3.37 3.93
N ARG A 24 15.62 4.62 3.46
CA ARG A 24 16.72 5.29 2.76
C ARG A 24 17.93 5.55 3.67
N LYS A 25 17.73 5.84 4.96
CA LYS A 25 18.81 6.04 5.95
C LYS A 25 19.50 4.73 6.40
N VAL A 26 18.90 3.57 6.13
CA VAL A 26 19.54 2.25 6.35
C VAL A 26 20.42 1.91 5.15
N TYR A 27 21.63 2.48 5.10
CA TYR A 27 22.54 2.36 3.95
C TYR A 27 23.02 0.93 3.68
N SER A 28 23.02 0.05 4.67
CA SER A 28 23.42 -1.37 4.54
C SER A 28 22.28 -2.25 4.04
N GLY A 29 21.02 -1.79 4.13
CA GLY A 29 19.85 -2.56 3.71
C GLY A 29 19.64 -2.51 2.19
N VAL A 30 19.06 -3.57 1.64
CA VAL A 30 18.75 -3.69 0.21
C VAL A 30 17.87 -2.52 -0.26
N ALA A 31 16.86 -2.13 0.54
CA ALA A 31 16.00 -0.99 0.23
C ALA A 31 16.80 0.33 0.13
N GLY A 32 17.67 0.60 1.10
CA GLY A 32 18.47 1.83 1.14
C GLY A 32 19.41 1.93 -0.07
N GLN A 33 20.03 0.82 -0.46
CA GLN A 33 20.89 0.73 -1.64
C GLN A 33 20.10 0.87 -2.94
N GLY A 34 18.94 0.21 -3.05
CA GLY A 34 18.08 0.28 -4.23
C GLY A 34 17.49 1.68 -4.43
N LEU A 35 17.07 2.36 -3.37
CA LEU A 35 16.62 3.74 -3.42
C LEU A 35 17.76 4.68 -3.85
N ALA A 36 18.97 4.50 -3.30
CA ALA A 36 20.14 5.28 -3.67
C ALA A 36 20.54 5.09 -5.14
N HIS A 37 20.55 3.84 -5.62
CA HIS A 37 20.84 3.51 -7.02
C HIS A 37 19.87 4.20 -8.00
N ASN A 38 18.62 4.36 -7.59
CA ASN A 38 17.61 5.07 -8.36
C ASN A 38 17.63 6.59 -8.15
N GLY A 39 18.63 7.13 -7.47
CA GLY A 39 18.81 8.58 -7.29
C GLY A 39 17.93 9.19 -6.19
N VAL A 40 17.27 8.38 -5.37
CA VAL A 40 16.46 8.86 -4.24
C VAL A 40 17.40 9.32 -3.13
N GLN A 41 17.47 10.62 -2.88
CA GLN A 41 18.26 11.23 -1.81
C GLN A 41 17.40 11.49 -0.58
N GLY A 42 17.94 11.17 0.62
CA GLY A 42 17.22 11.37 1.89
C GLY A 42 16.83 12.83 2.12
N GLU A 43 17.72 13.75 1.81
CA GLU A 43 17.52 15.20 1.94
C GLU A 43 16.34 15.71 1.08
N ASN A 44 16.16 15.12 -0.11
CA ASN A 44 15.03 15.48 -0.97
C ASN A 44 13.71 14.93 -0.42
N ILE A 45 13.72 13.73 0.18
CA ILE A 45 12.56 13.19 0.86
C ILE A 45 12.18 14.08 2.04
N GLU A 46 13.14 14.49 2.87
CA GLU A 46 12.92 15.38 4.02
C GLU A 46 12.27 16.70 3.60
N LYS A 47 12.79 17.36 2.57
CA LYS A 47 12.22 18.61 2.04
C LYS A 47 10.76 18.43 1.59
N VAL A 48 10.46 17.35 0.87
CA VAL A 48 9.09 17.08 0.42
C VAL A 48 8.16 16.77 1.60
N ILE A 49 8.66 16.09 2.64
CA ILE A 49 7.88 15.86 3.87
C ILE A 49 7.55 17.20 4.55
N GLU A 50 8.54 18.09 4.71
CA GLU A 50 8.35 19.41 5.32
C GLU A 50 7.37 20.30 4.52
N GLU A 51 7.38 20.19 3.19
CA GLU A 51 6.46 20.92 2.31
C GLU A 51 5.03 20.37 2.35
N LEU A 52 4.86 19.04 2.41
CA LEU A 52 3.55 18.39 2.36
C LEU A 52 2.86 18.29 3.71
N ILE A 53 3.61 18.21 4.79
CA ILE A 53 3.10 17.93 6.13
C ILE A 53 3.48 19.08 7.06
N SER A 54 2.50 19.92 7.41
CA SER A 54 2.74 21.00 8.38
C SER A 54 3.09 20.44 9.76
N PRO A 55 4.12 21.00 10.43
CA PRO A 55 4.58 20.50 11.74
C PRO A 55 3.63 20.88 12.92
N ASN A 56 2.34 21.08 12.68
CA ASN A 56 1.37 21.59 13.65
C ASN A 56 0.72 20.50 14.53
N GLY A 57 1.38 19.33 14.65
CA GLY A 57 0.90 18.28 15.54
C GLY A 57 1.38 18.48 16.96
N VAL A 58 0.46 18.67 17.90
CA VAL A 58 0.75 18.49 19.33
C VAL A 58 1.03 17.00 19.52
N LEU A 59 2.28 16.68 19.91
CA LEU A 59 2.62 15.31 20.34
C LEU A 59 1.60 14.89 21.40
N GLY A 60 0.95 13.74 21.18
CA GLY A 60 0.00 13.20 22.13
C GLY A 60 0.62 13.06 23.53
N LEU A 61 -0.23 12.99 24.54
CA LEU A 61 0.16 12.95 25.97
C LEU A 61 1.14 11.78 26.33
N SER A 62 1.28 10.79 25.46
CA SER A 62 2.17 9.63 25.64
C SER A 62 3.64 9.92 25.32
N GLY A 63 3.98 11.05 24.72
CA GLY A 63 5.37 11.38 24.31
C GLY A 63 5.96 10.49 23.20
N HIS A 64 5.22 9.52 22.69
CA HIS A 64 5.58 8.67 21.56
C HIS A 64 4.58 8.88 20.42
N PRO A 65 5.07 9.06 19.17
CA PRO A 65 4.18 9.17 18.02
C PRO A 65 3.51 7.81 17.76
N GLU A 66 2.21 7.83 17.52
CA GLU A 66 1.43 6.64 17.16
C GLU A 66 1.66 6.29 15.68
N TYR A 67 1.48 5.02 15.33
CA TYR A 67 1.53 4.61 13.93
C TYR A 67 0.25 5.00 13.21
N SER A 68 0.40 5.53 12.00
CA SER A 68 -0.78 5.76 11.17
C SER A 68 -1.38 4.41 10.72
N PRO A 69 -2.72 4.31 10.57
CA PRO A 69 -3.35 3.07 10.11
C PRO A 69 -2.78 2.56 8.78
N ARG A 70 -2.33 3.48 7.93
CA ARG A 70 -1.71 3.12 6.66
C ARG A 70 -0.31 2.52 6.86
N LEU A 71 0.46 3.02 7.82
CA LEU A 71 1.75 2.42 8.16
C LEU A 71 1.57 1.02 8.76
N GLU A 72 0.60 0.83 9.66
CA GLU A 72 0.30 -0.50 10.23
C GLU A 72 -0.07 -1.50 9.13
N TYR A 73 -0.87 -1.08 8.16
CA TYR A 73 -1.19 -1.90 7.00
C TYR A 73 0.07 -2.28 6.20
N ILE A 74 0.95 -1.32 5.90
CA ILE A 74 2.21 -1.57 5.16
C ILE A 74 3.14 -2.52 5.94
N LEU A 75 3.23 -2.38 7.26
CA LEU A 75 4.02 -3.30 8.09
C LEU A 75 3.45 -4.73 8.04
N GLY A 76 2.12 -4.88 8.02
CA GLY A 76 1.44 -6.16 7.81
C GLY A 76 1.72 -6.77 6.43
N GLU A 77 1.66 -5.95 5.37
CA GLU A 77 2.01 -6.41 4.01
C GLU A 77 3.51 -6.75 3.90
N GLY A 78 4.41 -6.04 4.61
CA GLY A 78 5.83 -6.39 4.69
C GLY A 78 6.07 -7.80 5.23
N LYS A 79 5.24 -8.25 6.19
CA LYS A 79 5.25 -9.65 6.65
C LYS A 79 4.79 -10.61 5.54
N THR A 80 3.77 -10.23 4.80
CA THR A 80 3.27 -11.01 3.66
C THR A 80 4.35 -11.16 2.59
N GLU A 81 5.11 -10.08 2.31
CA GLU A 81 6.24 -10.12 1.40
C GLU A 81 7.37 -11.05 1.90
N ALA A 82 7.76 -10.97 3.17
CA ALA A 82 8.78 -11.86 3.74
C ALA A 82 8.38 -13.35 3.58
N LEU A 83 7.12 -13.69 3.86
CA LEU A 83 6.60 -15.04 3.66
C LEU A 83 6.63 -15.48 2.18
N ARG A 84 6.40 -14.56 1.23
CA ARG A 84 6.50 -14.82 -0.22
C ARG A 84 7.92 -15.22 -0.61
N PHE A 85 8.92 -14.54 -0.04
CA PHE A 85 10.32 -14.87 -0.23
C PHE A 85 10.82 -16.02 0.66
N ARG A 86 9.92 -16.64 1.45
CA ARG A 86 10.21 -17.73 2.41
C ARG A 86 11.23 -17.32 3.46
N GLU A 87 11.20 -16.06 3.85
CA GLU A 87 12.04 -15.53 4.91
C GLU A 87 11.25 -15.40 6.21
N GLU A 88 11.89 -15.73 7.32
CA GLU A 88 11.28 -15.67 8.66
C GLU A 88 11.29 -14.24 9.21
N GLU A 89 12.26 -13.45 8.80
CA GLU A 89 12.44 -12.08 9.26
C GLU A 89 12.04 -11.06 8.18
N ILE A 90 11.47 -9.94 8.64
CA ILE A 90 11.11 -8.85 7.73
C ILE A 90 12.34 -7.99 7.46
N GLY A 91 12.90 -8.09 6.26
CA GLY A 91 13.98 -7.24 5.79
C GLY A 91 13.51 -5.87 5.30
N THR A 92 14.47 -5.00 5.02
CA THR A 92 14.20 -3.66 4.48
C THR A 92 13.56 -3.72 3.09
N GLU A 93 13.93 -4.70 2.28
CA GLU A 93 13.38 -5.00 0.95
C GLU A 93 11.89 -5.33 1.01
N HIS A 94 11.47 -6.15 1.96
CA HIS A 94 10.06 -6.53 2.13
C HIS A 94 9.20 -5.32 2.47
N LEU A 95 9.70 -4.45 3.34
CA LEU A 95 9.01 -3.20 3.67
C LEU A 95 8.94 -2.23 2.48
N LEU A 96 10.01 -2.17 1.67
CA LEU A 96 10.01 -1.35 0.47
C LEU A 96 9.07 -1.91 -0.60
N LEU A 97 9.04 -3.24 -0.82
CA LEU A 97 8.11 -3.87 -1.75
C LEU A 97 6.65 -3.61 -1.36
N ALA A 98 6.31 -3.80 -0.07
CA ALA A 98 4.99 -3.50 0.46
C ALA A 98 4.60 -2.02 0.25
N LEU A 99 5.54 -1.11 0.46
CA LEU A 99 5.34 0.33 0.29
C LEU A 99 5.13 0.69 -1.19
N LEU A 100 5.89 0.09 -2.11
CA LEU A 100 5.74 0.29 -3.56
C LEU A 100 4.46 -0.35 -4.12
N GLY A 101 3.92 -1.36 -3.45
CA GLY A 101 2.64 -2.00 -3.79
C GLY A 101 1.42 -1.14 -3.45
N ASP A 102 1.56 -0.15 -2.57
CA ASP A 102 0.46 0.71 -2.13
C ASP A 102 0.51 2.09 -2.81
N VAL A 103 -0.26 2.23 -3.89
CA VAL A 103 -0.29 3.44 -4.73
C VAL A 103 -0.84 4.69 -4.02
N ASP A 104 -1.62 4.52 -2.96
CA ASP A 104 -2.31 5.61 -2.26
C ASP A 104 -1.55 6.14 -1.04
N CYS A 105 -0.39 5.55 -0.71
CA CYS A 105 0.38 5.98 0.46
C CYS A 105 1.15 7.28 0.21
N VAL A 106 1.46 8.01 1.29
CA VAL A 106 2.21 9.28 1.23
C VAL A 106 3.61 9.08 0.66
N ALA A 107 4.26 7.96 1.00
CA ALA A 107 5.59 7.61 0.47
C ALA A 107 5.59 7.52 -1.06
N MET A 108 4.56 6.93 -1.67
CA MET A 108 4.41 6.85 -3.12
C MET A 108 4.26 8.25 -3.74
N ARG A 109 3.46 9.12 -3.11
CA ARG A 109 3.31 10.51 -3.55
C ARG A 109 4.63 11.27 -3.51
N ILE A 110 5.45 11.07 -2.47
CA ILE A 110 6.79 11.65 -2.36
C ILE A 110 7.68 11.19 -3.51
N LEU A 111 7.74 9.88 -3.80
CA LEU A 111 8.52 9.36 -4.91
C LEU A 111 8.10 9.98 -6.25
N LEU A 112 6.79 10.11 -6.49
CA LEU A 112 6.25 10.74 -7.71
C LEU A 112 6.58 12.24 -7.76
N THR A 113 6.49 12.98 -6.65
CA THR A 113 6.87 14.39 -6.55
C THR A 113 8.35 14.60 -6.88
N LEU A 114 9.20 13.67 -6.48
CA LEU A 114 10.62 13.65 -6.81
C LEU A 114 10.92 13.17 -8.25
N ASN A 115 9.89 12.96 -9.09
CA ASN A 115 10.00 12.40 -10.44
C ASN A 115 10.71 11.03 -10.49
N MET A 116 10.63 10.27 -9.40
CA MET A 116 11.13 8.90 -9.36
C MET A 116 10.13 7.96 -10.02
N ASN A 117 10.63 6.87 -10.61
CA ASN A 117 9.79 5.83 -11.20
C ASN A 117 9.68 4.63 -10.23
N PRO A 118 8.55 4.47 -9.50
CA PRO A 118 8.38 3.38 -8.54
C PRO A 118 8.48 1.99 -9.18
N GLN A 119 8.02 1.84 -10.42
CA GLN A 119 8.08 0.57 -11.14
C GLN A 119 9.51 0.19 -11.52
N LYS A 120 10.37 1.17 -11.77
CA LYS A 120 11.80 0.92 -11.97
C LYS A 120 12.45 0.48 -10.67
N ILE A 121 12.18 1.19 -9.56
CA ILE A 121 12.70 0.83 -8.23
C ILE A 121 12.26 -0.60 -7.88
N LEU A 122 10.99 -0.95 -8.09
CA LEU A 122 10.46 -2.30 -7.86
C LEU A 122 11.25 -3.36 -8.64
N ARG A 123 11.44 -3.15 -9.95
CA ARG A 123 12.18 -4.10 -10.79
C ARG A 123 13.64 -4.26 -10.36
N ASP A 124 14.30 -3.16 -10.00
CA ASP A 124 15.68 -3.19 -9.55
C ASP A 124 15.83 -3.97 -8.24
N ILE A 125 14.92 -3.79 -7.29
CA ILE A 125 14.88 -4.56 -6.04
C ILE A 125 14.63 -6.05 -6.32
N LEU A 126 13.64 -6.39 -7.14
CA LEU A 126 13.35 -7.79 -7.50
C LEU A 126 14.54 -8.45 -8.21
N SER A 127 15.25 -7.70 -9.07
CA SER A 127 16.46 -8.19 -9.73
C SER A 127 17.56 -8.52 -8.71
N VAL A 128 17.75 -7.70 -7.67
CA VAL A 128 18.71 -7.97 -6.58
C VAL A 128 18.30 -9.22 -5.79
N LEU A 129 17.01 -9.43 -5.60
CA LEU A 129 16.47 -10.62 -4.92
C LEU A 129 16.44 -11.87 -5.82
N GLY A 130 16.79 -11.75 -7.11
CA GLY A 130 16.80 -12.86 -8.06
C GLY A 130 15.42 -13.34 -8.49
N VAL A 131 14.39 -12.49 -8.42
CA VAL A 131 13.01 -12.80 -8.76
C VAL A 131 12.61 -12.12 -10.07
N ASP A 132 11.93 -12.86 -10.96
CA ASP A 132 11.38 -12.30 -12.19
C ASP A 132 10.21 -11.35 -11.87
N PRO A 133 10.25 -10.08 -12.33
CA PRO A 133 9.20 -9.12 -12.07
C PRO A 133 7.81 -9.55 -12.58
N LYS A 134 7.74 -10.38 -13.62
CA LYS A 134 6.45 -10.89 -14.13
C LYS A 134 5.86 -11.93 -13.21
N GLU A 135 6.66 -12.91 -12.77
CA GLU A 135 6.24 -13.92 -11.79
C GLU A 135 5.74 -13.25 -10.51
N TYR A 136 6.50 -12.27 -10.01
CA TYR A 136 6.09 -11.49 -8.84
C TYR A 136 4.74 -10.79 -9.03
N GLN A 137 4.52 -10.14 -10.18
CA GLN A 137 3.25 -9.45 -10.46
C GLN A 137 2.07 -10.43 -10.59
N GLU A 138 2.27 -11.59 -11.19
CA GLU A 138 1.26 -12.64 -11.29
C GLU A 138 0.87 -13.16 -9.92
N GLU A 139 1.84 -13.44 -9.05
CA GLU A 139 1.58 -13.88 -7.67
C GLU A 139 0.84 -12.82 -6.84
N VAL A 140 1.28 -11.55 -6.89
CA VAL A 140 0.60 -10.45 -6.19
C VAL A 140 -0.84 -10.30 -6.67
N SER A 141 -1.05 -10.38 -7.98
CA SER A 141 -2.39 -10.28 -8.59
C SER A 141 -3.28 -11.45 -8.18
N ALA A 142 -2.76 -12.67 -8.16
CA ALA A 142 -3.50 -13.86 -7.74
C ALA A 142 -3.95 -13.77 -6.27
N VAL A 143 -3.06 -13.34 -5.37
CA VAL A 143 -3.38 -13.15 -3.94
C VAL A 143 -4.41 -12.04 -3.75
N SER A 144 -4.25 -10.90 -4.46
CA SER A 144 -5.19 -9.79 -4.38
C SER A 144 -6.59 -10.17 -4.88
N ASN A 145 -6.66 -10.93 -5.99
CA ASN A 145 -7.93 -11.42 -6.53
C ASN A 145 -8.59 -12.42 -5.59
N LYS A 146 -7.82 -13.31 -4.96
CA LYS A 146 -8.34 -14.24 -3.96
C LYS A 146 -8.89 -13.50 -2.74
N LYS A 147 -8.15 -12.53 -2.16
CA LYS A 147 -8.64 -11.69 -1.06
C LYS A 147 -9.94 -10.96 -1.42
N LYS A 148 -10.06 -10.43 -2.66
CA LYS A 148 -11.29 -9.77 -3.13
C LYS A 148 -12.44 -10.77 -3.31
N ALA A 149 -12.19 -11.95 -3.84
CA ALA A 149 -13.19 -13.00 -3.99
C ALA A 149 -13.72 -13.46 -2.62
N ASP A 150 -12.82 -13.72 -1.65
CA ASP A 150 -13.19 -14.12 -0.29
C ASP A 150 -14.06 -13.05 0.41
N ILE A 151 -13.73 -11.75 0.23
CA ILE A 151 -14.53 -10.65 0.79
C ILE A 151 -15.91 -10.58 0.11
N LEU A 152 -15.98 -10.73 -1.22
CA LEU A 152 -17.24 -10.74 -1.94
C LEU A 152 -18.11 -11.94 -1.56
N GLU A 153 -17.51 -13.11 -1.33
CA GLU A 153 -18.22 -14.30 -0.88
C GLU A 153 -18.75 -14.15 0.56
N GLN A 154 -17.97 -13.50 1.43
CA GLN A 154 -18.34 -13.30 2.84
C GLN A 154 -19.38 -12.19 3.05
N TYR A 155 -19.31 -11.10 2.28
CA TYR A 155 -20.17 -9.93 2.45
C TYR A 155 -21.09 -9.65 1.25
N GLY A 156 -20.83 -10.27 0.11
CA GLY A 156 -21.64 -10.17 -1.09
C GLY A 156 -22.86 -11.10 -1.03
N VAL A 157 -23.91 -10.67 -1.67
CA VAL A 157 -25.09 -11.50 -1.90
C VAL A 157 -25.20 -11.71 -3.40
N ASP A 158 -25.07 -12.95 -3.87
CA ASP A 158 -25.33 -13.27 -5.27
C ASP A 158 -26.84 -13.19 -5.57
N LEU A 159 -27.24 -12.04 -6.10
CA LEU A 159 -28.64 -11.79 -6.47
C LEU A 159 -29.07 -12.67 -7.65
N THR A 160 -28.15 -13.07 -8.52
CA THR A 160 -28.47 -13.95 -9.66
C THR A 160 -28.81 -15.36 -9.19
N GLN A 161 -28.02 -15.87 -8.24
CA GLN A 161 -28.31 -17.16 -7.61
C GLN A 161 -29.61 -17.10 -6.82
N LYS A 162 -29.86 -16.05 -6.02
CA LYS A 162 -31.12 -15.86 -5.29
C LYS A 162 -32.32 -15.77 -6.22
N ALA A 163 -32.17 -15.15 -7.39
CA ALA A 163 -33.21 -15.11 -8.41
C ALA A 163 -33.53 -16.49 -8.96
N ALA A 164 -32.48 -17.27 -9.29
CA ALA A 164 -32.64 -18.64 -9.78
C ALA A 164 -33.30 -19.57 -8.73
N GLU A 165 -33.00 -19.35 -7.45
CA GLU A 165 -33.58 -20.08 -6.34
C GLU A 165 -34.97 -19.58 -5.92
N GLY A 166 -35.50 -18.51 -6.56
CA GLY A 166 -36.79 -17.91 -6.25
C GLY A 166 -36.85 -17.22 -4.88
N LYS A 167 -35.69 -16.84 -4.32
CA LYS A 167 -35.55 -16.24 -2.99
C LYS A 167 -35.56 -14.69 -3.01
N LEU A 168 -35.81 -14.09 -4.16
CA LEU A 168 -35.96 -12.64 -4.26
C LEU A 168 -37.40 -12.23 -4.00
N ASP A 169 -37.56 -11.13 -3.28
CA ASP A 169 -38.88 -10.53 -3.07
C ASP A 169 -39.48 -10.09 -4.41
N PRO A 170 -40.78 -10.31 -4.63
CA PRO A 170 -41.42 -9.91 -5.89
C PRO A 170 -41.44 -8.37 -6.00
N VAL A 171 -41.02 -7.86 -7.13
CA VAL A 171 -41.04 -6.41 -7.41
C VAL A 171 -42.47 -6.00 -7.75
N ILE A 172 -43.13 -5.30 -6.86
CA ILE A 172 -44.51 -4.82 -7.02
C ILE A 172 -44.50 -3.32 -7.39
N GLY A 173 -45.19 -2.97 -8.47
CA GLY A 173 -45.47 -1.57 -8.84
C GLY A 173 -44.40 -0.79 -9.56
N ARG A 174 -43.28 -1.40 -9.97
CA ARG A 174 -42.15 -0.72 -10.65
C ARG A 174 -41.94 -1.17 -12.11
N LYS A 175 -42.97 -1.46 -12.85
CA LYS A 175 -42.89 -1.97 -14.24
C LYS A 175 -42.22 -0.99 -15.21
N SER A 176 -42.50 0.32 -15.07
CA SER A 176 -41.92 1.36 -15.92
C SER A 176 -40.41 1.51 -15.74
N GLU A 177 -39.95 1.46 -14.49
CA GLU A 177 -38.52 1.56 -14.15
C GLU A 177 -37.74 0.34 -14.65
N ILE A 178 -38.32 -0.86 -14.49
CA ILE A 178 -37.73 -2.10 -14.97
C ILE A 178 -37.63 -2.08 -16.49
N SER A 179 -38.69 -1.70 -17.22
CA SER A 179 -38.67 -1.59 -18.69
C SER A 179 -37.61 -0.61 -19.17
N ARG A 180 -37.45 0.52 -18.47
CA ARG A 180 -36.43 1.51 -18.79
C ARG A 180 -35.00 0.99 -18.52
N LEU A 181 -34.79 0.26 -17.42
CA LEU A 181 -33.51 -0.41 -17.13
C LEU A 181 -33.16 -1.46 -18.18
N MET A 182 -34.13 -2.27 -18.61
CA MET A 182 -33.91 -3.27 -19.67
C MET A 182 -33.54 -2.63 -21.01
N GLN A 183 -34.12 -1.47 -21.36
CA GLN A 183 -33.77 -0.71 -22.56
C GLN A 183 -32.36 -0.13 -22.52
N ILE A 184 -31.84 0.18 -21.31
CA ILE A 184 -30.48 0.74 -21.15
C ILE A 184 -29.42 -0.39 -21.19
N LEU A 185 -29.80 -1.60 -20.77
CA LEU A 185 -28.87 -2.74 -20.64
C LEU A 185 -28.88 -3.66 -21.87
N SER A 186 -29.79 -3.50 -22.81
CA SER A 186 -29.87 -4.21 -24.09
C SER A 186 -29.30 -3.37 -25.24
#